data_48560cb4ddf84e6ec75fbd0aa94601d1
#
_entry.id   48560cb4ddf84e6ec75fbd0aa94601d1
#
_cell.length_a   1.000
_cell.length_b   1.000
_cell.length_c   1.000
_cell.angle_alpha   90.00
_cell.angle_beta   90.00
_cell.angle_gamma   90.00
#
_symmetry.space_group_name_H-M   'P 1'
#
loop_
_entity.id
_entity.type
_entity.pdbx_description
1 polymer ?
#
loop_
_entity_poly.entity_id
_entity_poly.type
_entity_poly.pdbx_seq_one_letter_code
_entity_poly.pdbx_strand_id
1 'polypeptide(L)'
;MKALLLSKNPEFDARVSEVDEARLPEGDVTVKVTHSTLNFKDGLAITNRSPVVRQWPMVAGIDGSGEVIASSHPDWKPGDAFILNGWGVGETHWGCLAEKARLKGEWLIRRPASLSAWQAMAFGTAGY
;
A
#
# COMPACT_ATOMS: atom_id res chain seq x y z
N MET A 1 11.56 -6.19 5.67
CA MET A 1 10.89 -6.14 4.37
C MET A 1 11.38 -4.96 3.54
N LYS A 2 11.36 -5.10 2.24
CA LYS A 2 11.69 -4.00 1.34
C LYS A 2 10.48 -3.12 1.09
N ALA A 3 10.70 -1.82 1.12
CA ALA A 3 9.66 -0.83 0.90
C ALA A 3 10.24 0.42 0.25
N LEU A 4 9.43 1.12 -0.54
CA LEU A 4 9.79 2.44 -1.06
C LEU A 4 9.47 3.48 0.02
N LEU A 5 10.50 3.83 0.78
CA LEU A 5 10.39 4.70 1.94
C LEU A 5 10.68 6.15 1.57
N LEU A 6 9.76 7.02 1.93
CA LEU A 6 9.89 8.47 1.78
C LEU A 6 10.17 9.07 3.15
N SER A 7 11.22 9.86 3.24
CA SER A 7 11.59 10.53 4.49
C SER A 7 11.94 11.98 4.23
N LYS A 8 11.88 12.81 5.27
CA LYS A 8 12.11 14.25 5.17
C LYS A 8 12.87 14.75 6.40
N ASN A 9 13.93 14.04 6.80
CA ASN A 9 14.72 14.42 7.95
C ASN A 9 16.18 13.99 7.74
N PRO A 10 17.11 14.95 7.48
CA PRO A 10 16.90 16.40 7.39
C PRO A 10 16.36 16.88 6.05
N GLU A 11 16.52 16.10 4.97
CA GLU A 11 16.09 16.43 3.63
C GLU A 11 15.20 15.35 3.07
N PHE A 12 14.40 15.69 2.04
CA PHE A 12 13.57 14.72 1.35
C PHE A 12 14.43 13.64 0.72
N ASP A 13 14.03 12.38 0.92
CA ASP A 13 14.68 11.22 0.34
C ASP A 13 13.63 10.16 0.01
N ALA A 14 13.78 9.54 -1.15
CA ALA A 14 12.93 8.45 -1.60
C ALA A 14 13.83 7.30 -2.07
N ARG A 15 13.77 6.17 -1.38
CA ARG A 15 14.58 5.00 -1.72
C ARG A 15 13.95 3.70 -1.27
N VAL A 16 14.30 2.63 -1.97
CA VAL A 16 13.97 1.28 -1.52
C VAL A 16 14.85 0.97 -0.31
N SER A 17 14.23 0.68 0.81
CA SER A 17 14.91 0.47 2.09
C SER A 17 14.44 -0.82 2.74
N GLU A 18 15.31 -1.41 3.56
CA GLU A 18 14.93 -2.49 4.48
C GLU A 18 14.22 -1.86 5.67
N VAL A 19 12.99 -2.25 5.92
CA VAL A 19 12.15 -1.70 6.98
C VAL A 19 11.66 -2.83 7.88
N ASP A 20 11.74 -2.61 9.19
CA ASP A 20 11.24 -3.58 10.16
C ASP A 20 9.70 -3.65 10.07
N GLU A 21 9.16 -4.86 9.96
CA GLU A 21 7.71 -5.08 9.91
C GLU A 21 7.01 -4.56 11.16
N ALA A 22 7.69 -4.48 12.29
CA ALA A 22 7.15 -3.95 13.52
C ALA A 22 6.78 -2.46 13.40
N ARG A 23 7.31 -1.76 12.40
CA ARG A 23 7.00 -0.35 12.13
C ARG A 23 5.73 -0.15 11.30
N LEU A 24 5.12 -1.23 10.80
CA LEU A 24 3.87 -1.10 10.05
C LEU A 24 2.81 -0.40 10.93
N PRO A 25 1.99 0.49 10.34
CA PRO A 25 0.98 1.21 11.10
C PRO A 25 -0.13 0.28 11.59
N GLU A 26 -0.97 0.79 12.48
CA GLU A 26 -2.09 0.03 13.00
C GLU A 26 -3.08 -0.34 11.89
N GLY A 27 -3.64 -1.54 11.99
CA GLY A 27 -4.64 -2.04 11.09
C GLY A 27 -5.03 -3.45 11.51
N ASP A 28 -6.19 -3.90 11.09
CA ASP A 28 -6.72 -5.22 11.46
C ASP A 28 -6.43 -6.30 10.42
N VAL A 29 -5.83 -5.94 9.27
CA VAL A 29 -5.45 -6.90 8.23
C VAL A 29 -4.01 -6.64 7.80
N THR A 30 -3.19 -7.68 7.85
CA THR A 30 -1.82 -7.64 7.30
C THR A 30 -1.82 -8.40 5.99
N VAL A 31 -1.27 -7.81 4.96
CA VAL A 31 -1.28 -8.36 3.61
C VAL A 31 0.13 -8.52 3.05
N LYS A 32 0.29 -9.51 2.18
CA LYS A 32 1.44 -9.63 1.29
C LYS A 32 1.05 -8.95 -0.02
N VAL A 33 1.74 -7.88 -0.36
CA VAL A 33 1.52 -7.15 -1.60
C VAL A 33 2.33 -7.83 -2.70
N THR A 34 1.65 -8.32 -3.73
CA THR A 34 2.32 -8.94 -4.87
C THR A 34 2.41 -7.98 -6.05
N HIS A 35 1.46 -7.06 -6.15
CA HIS A 35 1.39 -6.08 -7.24
C HIS A 35 0.89 -4.74 -6.71
N SER A 36 1.43 -3.68 -7.28
CA SER A 36 1.02 -2.31 -7.03
C SER A 36 1.07 -1.55 -8.34
N THR A 37 0.67 -0.28 -8.35
CA THR A 37 0.77 0.55 -9.54
C THR A 37 1.36 1.91 -9.19
N LEU A 38 1.80 2.63 -10.22
CA LEU A 38 2.20 4.02 -10.08
C LEU A 38 1.12 4.91 -10.68
N ASN A 39 0.59 5.79 -9.86
CA ASN A 39 -0.40 6.79 -10.25
C ASN A 39 0.24 8.17 -10.23
N PHE A 40 -0.44 9.16 -10.79
CA PHE A 40 0.05 10.54 -10.77
C PHE A 40 0.34 11.01 -9.34
N LYS A 41 -0.54 10.68 -8.39
CA LYS A 41 -0.36 11.02 -6.98
C LYS A 41 0.91 10.40 -6.40
N ASP A 42 1.22 9.15 -6.74
CA ASP A 42 2.45 8.49 -6.31
C ASP A 42 3.68 9.21 -6.86
N GLY A 43 3.61 9.65 -8.11
CA GLY A 43 4.67 10.42 -8.75
C GLY A 43 4.92 11.74 -8.02
N LEU A 44 3.86 12.44 -7.61
CA LEU A 44 3.98 13.66 -6.82
C LEU A 44 4.62 13.39 -5.45
N ALA A 45 4.24 12.29 -4.81
CA ALA A 45 4.79 11.91 -3.51
C ALA A 45 6.27 11.55 -3.61
N ILE A 46 6.63 10.69 -4.56
CA ILE A 46 8.00 10.19 -4.75
C ILE A 46 8.98 11.31 -5.13
N THR A 47 8.51 12.32 -5.82
CA THR A 47 9.33 13.47 -6.23
C THR A 47 9.19 14.67 -5.30
N ASN A 48 8.30 14.61 -4.32
CA ASN A 48 7.97 15.70 -3.40
C ASN A 48 7.57 16.99 -4.13
N ARG A 49 6.93 16.85 -5.27
CA ARG A 49 6.49 18.01 -6.07
C ARG A 49 5.21 18.65 -5.56
N SER A 50 4.48 17.96 -4.71
CA SER A 50 3.25 18.45 -4.13
C SER A 50 3.11 17.82 -2.72
N PRO A 51 2.43 18.47 -1.78
CA PRO A 51 2.31 17.97 -0.41
C PRO A 51 1.30 16.81 -0.30
N VAL A 52 1.58 15.71 -1.00
CA VAL A 52 0.76 14.49 -0.95
C VAL A 52 0.96 13.77 0.38
N VAL A 53 2.22 13.61 0.79
CA VAL A 53 2.57 12.90 2.02
C VAL A 53 2.29 13.81 3.21
N ARG A 54 1.50 13.31 4.15
CA ARG A 54 1.05 14.08 5.31
C ARG A 54 1.67 13.64 6.63
N GLN A 55 2.30 12.47 6.63
CA GLN A 55 3.01 11.95 7.80
C GLN A 55 4.33 11.35 7.34
N TRP A 56 5.39 11.56 8.09
CA TRP A 56 6.74 11.10 7.75
C TRP A 56 7.29 10.22 8.88
N PRO A 57 8.06 9.18 8.61
CA PRO A 57 8.32 8.63 7.26
C PRO A 57 7.07 7.97 6.67
N MET A 58 7.04 7.78 5.35
CA MET A 58 5.90 7.22 4.64
C MET A 58 6.38 6.15 3.65
N VAL A 59 5.59 5.10 3.48
CA VAL A 59 5.76 4.16 2.38
C VAL A 59 4.77 4.56 1.29
N ALA A 60 5.29 4.79 0.08
CA ALA A 60 4.47 5.20 -1.06
C ALA A 60 3.56 4.06 -1.56
N GLY A 61 2.62 4.39 -2.43
CA GLY A 61 1.76 3.42 -3.11
C GLY A 61 0.31 3.48 -2.66
N ILE A 62 -0.56 4.08 -3.47
CA ILE A 62 -1.98 4.23 -3.14
C ILE A 62 -2.82 3.00 -3.52
N ASP A 63 -2.29 2.10 -4.33
CA ASP A 63 -2.96 0.88 -4.78
C ASP A 63 -2.16 -0.35 -4.41
N GLY A 64 -2.85 -1.47 -4.21
CA GLY A 64 -2.19 -2.74 -4.01
C GLY A 64 -3.13 -3.93 -4.22
N SER A 65 -2.56 -5.06 -4.56
CA SER A 65 -3.26 -6.33 -4.56
C SER A 65 -2.31 -7.47 -4.16
N GLY A 66 -2.89 -8.56 -3.72
CA GLY A 66 -2.15 -9.72 -3.24
C GLY A 66 -3.03 -10.56 -2.33
N GLU A 67 -2.47 -11.00 -1.22
CA GLU A 67 -3.14 -11.93 -0.32
C GLU A 67 -3.04 -11.47 1.14
N VAL A 68 -4.10 -11.75 1.90
CA VAL A 68 -4.11 -11.56 3.34
C VAL A 68 -3.24 -12.63 3.98
N ILE A 69 -2.35 -12.24 4.91
CA ILE A 69 -1.51 -13.17 5.66
C ILE A 69 -1.86 -13.25 7.14
N ALA A 70 -2.49 -12.21 7.70
CA ALA A 70 -2.98 -12.20 9.06
C ALA A 70 -4.17 -11.25 9.16
N SER A 71 -5.16 -11.57 9.99
CA SER A 71 -6.36 -10.74 10.12
C SER A 71 -7.02 -10.93 11.48
N SER A 72 -7.43 -9.82 12.09
CA SER A 72 -8.39 -9.81 13.20
C SER A 72 -9.76 -9.31 12.74
N HIS A 73 -9.92 -8.95 11.48
CA HIS A 73 -11.19 -8.50 10.91
C HIS A 73 -12.07 -9.72 10.60
N PRO A 74 -13.37 -9.70 10.95
CA PRO A 74 -14.23 -10.87 10.79
C PRO A 74 -14.47 -11.30 9.34
N ASP A 75 -14.33 -10.37 8.39
CA ASP A 75 -14.60 -10.66 6.98
C ASP A 75 -13.36 -11.09 6.19
N TRP A 76 -12.18 -11.07 6.81
CA TRP A 76 -10.92 -11.38 6.14
C TRP A 76 -10.17 -12.49 6.86
N LYS A 77 -9.62 -13.43 6.08
CA LYS A 77 -8.85 -14.57 6.58
C LYS A 77 -7.56 -14.72 5.80
N PRO A 78 -6.52 -15.31 6.41
CA PRO A 78 -5.30 -15.63 5.66
C PRO A 78 -5.61 -16.45 4.40
N GLY A 79 -5.00 -16.05 3.29
CA GLY A 79 -5.23 -16.64 1.97
C GLY A 79 -6.24 -15.90 1.12
N ASP A 80 -7.03 -14.99 1.68
CA ASP A 80 -7.99 -14.21 0.91
C ASP A 80 -7.26 -13.24 -0.04
N ALA A 81 -7.75 -13.15 -1.27
CA ALA A 81 -7.25 -12.21 -2.25
C ALA A 81 -7.91 -10.85 -2.08
N PHE A 82 -7.11 -9.78 -2.13
CA PHE A 82 -7.60 -8.43 -1.89
C PHE A 82 -7.21 -7.46 -3.00
N ILE A 83 -7.95 -6.36 -3.07
CA ILE A 83 -7.63 -5.16 -3.85
C ILE A 83 -7.78 -3.96 -2.91
N LEU A 84 -6.83 -3.03 -2.98
CA LEU A 84 -6.91 -1.74 -2.31
C LEU A 84 -6.72 -0.61 -3.31
N ASN A 85 -7.59 0.38 -3.27
CA ASN A 85 -7.48 1.59 -4.07
C ASN A 85 -7.74 2.81 -3.17
N GLY A 86 -6.71 3.64 -2.97
CA GLY A 86 -6.88 4.92 -2.28
C GLY A 86 -6.93 4.85 -0.75
N TRP A 87 -7.98 5.40 -0.15
CA TRP A 87 -8.22 5.44 1.30
C TRP A 87 -7.14 6.17 2.12
N GLY A 88 -6.41 7.11 1.50
CA GLY A 88 -5.32 7.83 2.17
C GLY A 88 -4.04 7.02 2.32
N VAL A 89 -4.00 5.82 1.77
CA VAL A 89 -2.80 4.98 1.77
C VAL A 89 -1.75 5.63 0.88
N GLY A 90 -0.51 5.71 1.37
CA GLY A 90 0.55 6.46 0.71
C GLY A 90 0.57 7.95 1.06
N GLU A 91 -0.39 8.43 1.84
CA GLU A 91 -0.49 9.83 2.29
C GLU A 91 -0.41 9.94 3.81
N THR A 92 -1.34 9.31 4.52
CA THR A 92 -1.46 9.32 5.98
C THR A 92 -1.22 7.95 6.58
N HIS A 93 -1.22 6.91 5.75
CA HIS A 93 -1.04 5.51 6.14
C HIS A 93 -0.04 4.86 5.18
N TRP A 94 0.86 4.04 5.69
CA TRP A 94 1.90 3.41 4.86
C TRP A 94 1.29 2.60 3.73
N GLY A 95 1.82 2.82 2.52
CA GLY A 95 1.27 2.32 1.27
C GLY A 95 1.77 0.96 0.82
N CYS A 96 1.46 0.65 -0.44
CA CYS A 96 1.59 -0.67 -1.01
C CYS A 96 2.83 -0.87 -1.90
N LEU A 97 3.71 0.13 -2.04
CA LEU A 97 5.01 -0.08 -2.69
C LEU A 97 5.99 -0.67 -1.65
N ALA A 98 5.62 -1.84 -1.15
CA ALA A 98 6.33 -2.60 -0.13
C ALA A 98 5.94 -4.07 -0.25
N GLU A 99 6.75 -4.96 0.33
CA GLU A 99 6.45 -6.38 0.32
C GLU A 99 5.21 -6.72 1.16
N LYS A 100 5.00 -5.98 2.26
CA LYS A 100 3.85 -6.15 3.14
C LYS A 100 3.26 -4.82 3.53
N ALA A 101 1.98 -4.81 3.84
CA ALA A 101 1.27 -3.65 4.35
C ALA A 101 0.31 -4.07 5.45
N ARG A 102 -0.02 -3.14 6.34
CA ARG A 102 -1.05 -3.36 7.35
C ARG A 102 -2.15 -2.35 7.12
N LEU A 103 -3.36 -2.83 6.88
CA LEU A 103 -4.47 -2.06 6.36
C LEU A 103 -5.71 -2.31 7.19
N LYS A 104 -6.75 -1.51 6.96
CA LYS A 104 -8.06 -1.76 7.56
C LYS A 104 -8.90 -2.60 6.60
N GLY A 105 -9.51 -3.67 7.11
CA GLY A 105 -10.32 -4.58 6.32
C GLY A 105 -11.47 -3.89 5.59
N GLU A 106 -12.01 -2.81 6.18
CA GLU A 106 -13.07 -2.02 5.56
C GLU A 106 -12.64 -1.28 4.29
N TRP A 107 -11.32 -1.10 4.08
CA TRP A 107 -10.78 -0.50 2.86
C TRP A 107 -10.62 -1.50 1.73
N LEU A 108 -10.63 -2.79 2.02
CA LEU A 108 -10.28 -3.83 1.07
C LEU A 108 -11.50 -4.32 0.31
N ILE A 109 -11.28 -4.66 -0.95
CA ILE A 109 -12.26 -5.28 -1.82
C ILE A 109 -11.78 -6.69 -2.12
N ARG A 110 -12.71 -7.67 -2.13
CA ARG A 110 -12.37 -9.03 -2.54
C ARG A 110 -12.04 -9.06 -4.02
N ARG A 111 -10.89 -9.60 -4.33
CA ARG A 111 -10.50 -9.76 -5.73
C ARG A 111 -11.28 -10.96 -6.31
N PRO A 112 -12.05 -10.75 -7.41
CA PRO A 112 -12.76 -11.85 -8.04
C PRO A 112 -11.79 -12.93 -8.53
N ALA A 113 -12.22 -14.18 -8.49
CA ALA A 113 -11.39 -15.32 -8.94
C ALA A 113 -10.98 -15.21 -10.42
N SER A 114 -11.81 -14.54 -11.23
CA SER A 114 -11.54 -14.31 -12.65
C SER A 114 -10.48 -13.23 -12.92
N LEU A 115 -10.04 -12.49 -11.89
CA LEU A 115 -9.11 -11.38 -12.01
C LEU A 115 -7.85 -11.66 -11.22
N SER A 116 -6.70 -11.73 -11.90
CA SER A 116 -5.41 -11.89 -11.21
C SER A 116 -5.00 -10.60 -10.50
N ALA A 117 -4.03 -10.70 -9.58
CA ALA A 117 -3.48 -9.53 -8.90
C ALA A 117 -2.88 -8.54 -9.91
N TRP A 118 -2.22 -9.06 -10.95
CA TRP A 118 -1.66 -8.24 -12.03
C TRP A 118 -2.76 -7.49 -12.78
N GLN A 119 -3.83 -8.20 -13.16
CA GLN A 119 -4.96 -7.59 -13.88
C GLN A 119 -5.68 -6.53 -13.03
N ALA A 120 -5.85 -6.80 -11.74
CA ALA A 120 -6.46 -5.84 -10.82
C ALA A 120 -5.67 -4.53 -10.78
N MET A 121 -4.34 -4.63 -10.75
CA MET A 121 -3.47 -3.45 -10.74
C MET A 121 -3.35 -2.78 -12.09
N ALA A 122 -3.59 -3.51 -13.19
CA ALA A 122 -3.64 -2.90 -14.51
C ALA A 122 -4.80 -1.89 -14.61
N PHE A 123 -5.90 -2.11 -13.89
CA PHE A 123 -6.96 -1.12 -13.74
C PHE A 123 -6.59 -0.07 -12.68
N GLY A 124 -6.35 -0.48 -11.45
CA GLY A 124 -5.96 0.40 -10.35
C GLY A 124 -6.88 1.60 -10.15
N THR A 125 -6.42 2.59 -9.39
CA THR A 125 -7.14 3.85 -9.19
C THR A 125 -7.26 4.62 -10.50
N ALA A 126 -6.20 4.68 -11.29
CA ALA A 126 -6.18 5.43 -12.54
C ALA A 126 -7.05 4.82 -13.63
N GLY A 127 -7.29 3.51 -13.60
CA GLY A 127 -8.12 2.80 -14.56
C GLY A 127 -9.61 2.75 -14.19
N TYR A 128 -9.92 3.21 -12.99
CA TYR A 128 -11.30 3.26 -12.50
C TYR A 128 -11.98 4.49 -13.07
#